data_dbe64ffe288d52f076093812bca5ef58
#
_entry.id   dbe64ffe288d52f076093812bca5ef58
#
_cell.length_a   1.000
_cell.length_b   1.000
_cell.length_c   1.000
_cell.angle_alpha   90.00
_cell.angle_beta   90.00
_cell.angle_gamma   90.00
#
_symmetry.space_group_name_H-M   'P 1'
#
loop_
_entity.id
_entity.type
_entity.pdbx_description
1 polymer ?
#
loop_
_entity_poly.entity_id
_entity_poly.type
_entity_poly.pdbx_seq_one_letter_code
_entity_poly.pdbx_strand_id
1 'polypeptide(L)'
;MYKRQAARRALSEADRTSANAALCARIAGLDCFRTAQSILLYAAFGGEADLSALAGQAAAQGKTLAWPVCGEGFALTAAVPEANGWEVGAYGIRTPVLRRSALLRPDQLDLVLVPCTAFDAACRRVGMGKGYYDRYLPGCRNAVALGVAFEAQRVPEAAADEQDRRLDGFVTERKVYRGTDEFEL
;
A
#
# COMPACT_ATOMS: atom_id res chain seq x y z
N MET A 1 -18.65 3.10 1.84
CA MET A 1 -17.49 2.80 2.70
C MET A 1 -17.73 1.58 3.59
N TYR A 2 -18.67 1.58 4.55
CA TYR A 2 -18.87 0.48 5.52
C TYR A 2 -19.12 -0.91 4.93
N LYS A 3 -19.89 -1.02 3.83
CA LYS A 3 -20.18 -2.33 3.20
C LYS A 3 -18.95 -3.06 2.69
N ARG A 4 -17.91 -2.35 2.20
CA ARG A 4 -16.68 -2.95 1.67
C ARG A 4 -15.67 -3.27 2.76
N GLN A 5 -15.65 -2.48 3.84
CA GLN A 5 -14.92 -2.88 5.06
C GLN A 5 -15.52 -4.17 5.65
N ALA A 6 -16.84 -4.31 5.65
CA ALA A 6 -17.51 -5.53 6.07
C ALA A 6 -17.14 -6.72 5.16
N ALA A 7 -17.15 -6.56 3.84
CA ALA A 7 -16.75 -7.60 2.88
C ALA A 7 -15.31 -8.06 3.10
N ARG A 8 -14.37 -7.13 3.35
CA ARG A 8 -12.97 -7.43 3.69
C ARG A 8 -12.85 -8.21 5.00
N ARG A 9 -13.63 -7.83 6.02
CA ARG A 9 -13.63 -8.50 7.33
C ARG A 9 -14.32 -9.86 7.32
N ALA A 10 -15.22 -10.10 6.37
CA ALA A 10 -15.96 -11.35 6.24
C ALA A 10 -15.13 -12.51 5.65
N LEU A 11 -13.93 -12.24 5.13
CA LEU A 11 -13.02 -13.30 4.70
C LEU A 11 -12.64 -14.17 5.91
N SER A 12 -12.78 -15.49 5.76
CA SER A 12 -12.29 -16.43 6.78
C SER A 12 -10.77 -16.30 6.95
N GLU A 13 -10.22 -16.76 8.05
CA GLU A 13 -8.78 -16.74 8.28
C GLU A 13 -8.02 -17.53 7.22
N ALA A 14 -8.53 -18.70 6.83
CA ALA A 14 -7.95 -19.54 5.78
C ALA A 14 -7.98 -18.84 4.42
N ASP A 15 -9.13 -18.24 4.04
CA ASP A 15 -9.25 -17.50 2.78
C ASP A 15 -8.32 -16.29 2.75
N ARG A 16 -8.22 -15.57 3.87
CA ARG A 16 -7.32 -14.42 4.02
C ARG A 16 -5.86 -14.80 3.88
N THR A 17 -5.44 -15.90 4.51
CA THR A 17 -4.07 -16.40 4.41
C THR A 17 -3.72 -16.77 2.97
N SER A 18 -4.61 -17.52 2.30
CA SER A 18 -4.45 -17.87 0.89
C SER A 18 -4.43 -16.65 -0.02
N ALA A 19 -5.33 -15.69 0.21
CA ALA A 19 -5.42 -14.45 -0.57
C ALA A 19 -4.16 -13.57 -0.38
N ASN A 20 -3.64 -13.45 0.86
CA ASN A 20 -2.40 -12.72 1.13
C ASN A 20 -1.21 -13.35 0.38
N ALA A 21 -1.08 -14.68 0.41
CA ALA A 21 -0.01 -15.37 -0.28
C ALA A 21 -0.09 -15.17 -1.81
N ALA A 22 -1.29 -15.31 -2.39
CA ALA A 22 -1.51 -15.08 -3.82
C ALA A 22 -1.22 -13.63 -4.23
N LEU A 23 -1.62 -12.66 -3.39
CA LEU A 23 -1.41 -11.24 -3.62
C LEU A 23 0.08 -10.89 -3.56
N CYS A 24 0.81 -11.35 -2.53
CA CYS A 24 2.25 -11.15 -2.41
C CYS A 24 3.01 -11.76 -3.59
N ALA A 25 2.66 -13.01 -4.00
CA ALA A 25 3.29 -13.66 -5.15
C ALA A 25 3.04 -12.89 -6.45
N ARG A 26 1.84 -12.34 -6.63
CA ARG A 26 1.49 -11.54 -7.80
C ARG A 26 2.27 -10.23 -7.85
N ILE A 27 2.37 -9.50 -6.73
CA ILE A 27 3.19 -8.27 -6.66
C ILE A 27 4.65 -8.60 -6.95
N ALA A 28 5.18 -9.67 -6.37
CA ALA A 28 6.58 -10.08 -6.59
C ALA A 28 6.90 -10.42 -8.05
N GLY A 29 5.90 -10.80 -8.84
CA GLY A 29 6.01 -11.07 -10.28
C GLY A 29 5.97 -9.83 -11.17
N LEU A 30 5.59 -8.66 -10.66
CA LEU A 30 5.50 -7.42 -11.44
C LEU A 30 6.87 -6.79 -11.68
N ASP A 31 7.04 -6.17 -12.85
CA ASP A 31 8.29 -5.51 -13.21
C ASP A 31 8.58 -4.33 -12.30
N CYS A 32 7.57 -3.54 -11.95
CA CYS A 32 7.72 -2.44 -10.99
C CYS A 32 8.24 -2.89 -9.61
N PHE A 33 7.89 -4.09 -9.13
CA PHE A 33 8.46 -4.64 -7.91
C PHE A 33 9.88 -5.16 -8.12
N ARG A 34 10.13 -5.86 -9.24
CA ARG A 34 11.45 -6.46 -9.51
C ARG A 34 12.53 -5.40 -9.66
N THR A 35 12.22 -4.30 -10.35
CA THR A 35 13.16 -3.21 -10.63
C THR A 35 13.31 -2.22 -9.48
N ALA A 36 12.27 -2.03 -8.64
CA ALA A 36 12.30 -1.11 -7.51
C ALA A 36 13.46 -1.42 -6.55
N GLN A 37 14.20 -0.39 -6.14
CA GLN A 37 15.22 -0.43 -5.09
C GLN A 37 14.69 0.10 -3.76
N SER A 38 13.68 0.97 -3.81
CA SER A 38 13.06 1.62 -2.66
C SER A 38 11.54 1.46 -2.72
N ILE A 39 10.95 0.90 -1.66
CA ILE A 39 9.53 0.55 -1.60
C ILE A 39 8.91 1.15 -0.34
N LEU A 40 7.84 1.92 -0.49
CA LEU A 40 6.96 2.28 0.62
C LEU A 40 5.89 1.20 0.77
N LEU A 41 5.96 0.46 1.86
CA LEU A 41 4.99 -0.53 2.31
C LEU A 41 3.93 0.13 3.21
N TYR A 42 3.04 -0.64 3.76
CA TYR A 42 2.17 -0.27 4.88
C TYR A 42 2.10 -1.41 5.91
N ALA A 43 1.84 -1.09 7.16
CA ALA A 43 1.53 -2.08 8.19
C ALA A 43 0.02 -2.36 8.15
N ALA A 44 -0.35 -3.60 7.84
CA ALA A 44 -1.74 -3.98 7.65
C ALA A 44 -2.57 -3.76 8.94
N PHE A 45 -3.73 -3.13 8.79
CA PHE A 45 -4.66 -2.84 9.87
C PHE A 45 -6.11 -3.13 9.47
N GLY A 46 -6.92 -3.55 10.44
CA GLY A 46 -8.37 -3.70 10.24
C GLY A 46 -8.76 -4.67 9.12
N GLY A 47 -7.94 -5.70 8.88
CA GLY A 47 -8.16 -6.73 7.86
C GLY A 47 -7.64 -6.33 6.47
N GLU A 48 -6.73 -5.37 6.36
CA GLU A 48 -5.97 -5.10 5.13
C GLU A 48 -5.13 -6.30 4.72
N ALA A 49 -4.76 -6.36 3.44
CA ALA A 49 -3.87 -7.40 2.96
C ALA A 49 -2.51 -7.31 3.68
N ASP A 50 -2.06 -8.42 4.22
CA ASP A 50 -0.78 -8.50 4.92
C ASP A 50 0.35 -8.72 3.91
N LEU A 51 1.29 -7.79 3.88
CA LEU A 51 2.45 -7.77 2.99
C LEU A 51 3.74 -8.22 3.68
N SER A 52 3.68 -8.81 4.87
CA SER A 52 4.87 -9.22 5.63
C SER A 52 5.76 -10.22 4.86
N ALA A 53 5.16 -11.16 4.14
CA ALA A 53 5.89 -12.09 3.28
C ALA A 53 6.60 -11.38 2.13
N LEU A 54 5.94 -10.40 1.49
CA LEU A 54 6.53 -9.57 0.44
C LEU A 54 7.68 -8.71 1.00
N ALA A 55 7.50 -8.13 2.19
CA ALA A 55 8.54 -7.35 2.86
C ALA A 55 9.78 -8.21 3.15
N GLY A 56 9.59 -9.45 3.64
CA GLY A 56 10.68 -10.40 3.84
C GLY A 56 11.44 -10.72 2.56
N GLN A 57 10.72 -10.97 1.46
CA GLN A 57 11.30 -11.23 0.15
C GLN A 57 12.08 -10.01 -0.38
N ALA A 58 11.52 -8.80 -0.27
CA ALA A 58 12.16 -7.57 -0.71
C ALA A 58 13.44 -7.26 0.10
N ALA A 59 13.40 -7.47 1.43
CA ALA A 59 14.57 -7.33 2.30
C ALA A 59 15.68 -8.32 1.93
N ALA A 60 15.34 -9.58 1.63
CA ALA A 60 16.30 -10.58 1.19
C ALA A 60 16.96 -10.25 -0.17
N GLN A 61 16.29 -9.43 -0.99
CA GLN A 61 16.82 -8.88 -2.24
C GLN A 61 17.63 -7.58 -2.06
N GLY A 62 17.83 -7.12 -0.82
CA GLY A 62 18.57 -5.90 -0.51
C GLY A 62 17.83 -4.59 -0.82
N LYS A 63 16.51 -4.64 -1.04
CA LYS A 63 15.71 -3.45 -1.30
C LYS A 63 15.54 -2.62 -0.02
N THR A 64 15.50 -1.30 -0.18
CA THR A 64 15.20 -0.37 0.92
C THR A 64 13.71 -0.33 1.18
N LEU A 65 13.30 -0.70 2.39
CA LEU A 65 11.90 -0.75 2.79
C LEU A 65 11.56 0.39 3.73
N ALA A 66 10.59 1.20 3.37
CA ALA A 66 10.04 2.25 4.19
C ALA A 66 8.59 1.93 4.60
N TRP A 67 8.18 2.45 5.75
CA TRP A 67 6.81 2.39 6.25
C TRP A 67 6.29 3.79 6.55
N PRO A 68 4.97 4.03 6.41
CA PRO A 68 4.40 5.33 6.66
C PRO A 68 4.35 5.63 8.16
N VAL A 69 4.78 6.81 8.52
CA VAL A 69 4.52 7.43 9.82
C VAL A 69 3.56 8.59 9.59
N CYS A 70 2.38 8.48 10.20
CA CYS A 70 1.33 9.51 10.11
C CYS A 70 1.57 10.57 11.17
N GLY A 71 1.70 11.82 10.75
CA GLY A 71 1.94 12.98 11.60
C GLY A 71 0.76 13.95 11.66
N GLU A 72 0.99 15.09 12.30
CA GLU A 72 0.04 16.19 12.38
C GLU A 72 -0.28 16.76 10.98
N GLY A 73 -1.45 17.38 10.83
CA GLY A 73 -1.89 17.93 9.55
C GLY A 73 -2.10 16.89 8.46
N PHE A 74 -2.25 15.62 8.84
CA PHE A 74 -2.35 14.47 7.91
C PHE A 74 -1.12 14.30 7.01
N ALA A 75 0.06 14.71 7.50
CA ALA A 75 1.33 14.45 6.84
C ALA A 75 1.69 12.96 6.92
N LEU A 76 2.33 12.44 5.86
CA LEU A 76 2.89 11.10 5.82
C LEU A 76 4.39 11.21 5.59
N THR A 77 5.17 10.48 6.38
CA THR A 77 6.63 10.38 6.25
C THR A 77 7.01 8.94 5.97
N ALA A 78 7.80 8.70 4.93
CA ALA A 78 8.36 7.38 4.65
C ALA A 78 9.61 7.18 5.50
N ALA A 79 9.55 6.23 6.43
CA ALA A 79 10.61 5.93 7.39
C ALA A 79 11.16 4.51 7.19
N VAL A 80 12.49 4.40 7.11
CA VAL A 80 13.24 3.14 7.06
C VAL A 80 13.77 2.88 8.48
N PRO A 81 13.10 2.05 9.28
CA PRO A 81 13.47 1.86 10.69
C PRO A 81 14.73 1.02 10.85
N GLU A 82 15.54 1.34 11.87
CA GLU A 82 16.54 0.44 12.39
C GLU A 82 15.91 -0.84 12.95
N ALA A 83 16.71 -1.88 13.19
CA ALA A 83 16.22 -3.17 13.71
C ALA A 83 15.34 -3.02 14.96
N ASN A 84 15.68 -2.11 15.88
CA ASN A 84 14.93 -1.81 17.10
C ASN A 84 14.15 -0.48 17.00
N GLY A 85 13.92 0.02 15.78
CA GLY A 85 13.30 1.30 15.49
C GLY A 85 11.76 1.24 15.35
N TRP A 86 11.10 0.38 16.12
CA TRP A 86 9.66 0.18 16.05
C TRP A 86 8.98 0.42 17.38
N GLU A 87 7.75 0.93 17.32
CA GLU A 87 6.84 1.06 18.46
C GLU A 87 5.42 0.63 18.08
N VAL A 88 4.55 0.49 19.08
CA VAL A 88 3.13 0.29 18.84
C VAL A 88 2.47 1.66 18.82
N GLY A 89 2.06 2.10 17.65
CA GLY A 89 1.39 3.36 17.43
C GLY A 89 -0.13 3.31 17.66
N ALA A 90 -0.82 4.30 17.13
CA ALA A 90 -2.28 4.37 17.20
C ALA A 90 -2.93 3.12 16.60
N TYR A 91 -4.04 2.70 17.19
CA TYR A 91 -4.81 1.50 16.78
C TYR A 91 -4.07 0.17 16.88
N GLY A 92 -2.96 0.11 17.64
CA GLY A 92 -2.14 -1.10 17.74
C GLY A 92 -1.28 -1.37 16.50
N ILE A 93 -1.14 -0.41 15.60
CA ILE A 93 -0.34 -0.55 14.38
C ILE A 93 1.14 -0.41 14.73
N ARG A 94 1.94 -1.36 14.27
CA ARG A 94 3.39 -1.29 14.38
C ARG A 94 3.91 -0.15 13.50
N THR A 95 4.56 0.84 14.12
CA THR A 95 4.95 2.11 13.49
C THR A 95 6.45 2.36 13.68
N PRO A 96 7.19 2.84 12.66
CA PRO A 96 8.58 3.26 12.84
C PRO A 96 8.71 4.44 13.81
N VAL A 97 9.73 4.39 14.65
CA VAL A 97 10.15 5.50 15.51
C VAL A 97 11.02 6.45 14.69
N LEU A 98 10.55 7.66 14.37
CA LEU A 98 11.25 8.58 13.44
C LEU A 98 12.72 8.85 13.84
N ARG A 99 13.00 9.05 15.13
CA ARG A 99 14.38 9.29 15.63
C ARG A 99 15.33 8.10 15.46
N ARG A 100 14.79 6.92 15.12
CA ARG A 100 15.50 5.65 14.88
C ARG A 100 15.23 5.11 13.47
N SER A 101 15.02 6.03 12.54
CA SER A 101 14.72 5.69 11.16
C SER A 101 15.45 6.66 10.23
N ALA A 102 15.98 6.16 9.13
CA ALA A 102 16.30 7.00 8.00
C ALA A 102 14.99 7.42 7.30
N LEU A 103 14.95 8.65 6.79
CA LEU A 103 13.77 9.18 6.11
C LEU A 103 14.02 9.22 4.61
N LEU A 104 13.05 8.78 3.83
CA LEU A 104 13.05 8.92 2.39
C LEU A 104 12.12 10.05 1.97
N ARG A 105 12.60 10.91 1.07
CA ARG A 105 11.74 11.86 0.38
C ARG A 105 10.84 11.10 -0.61
N PRO A 106 9.64 11.64 -0.92
CA PRO A 106 8.72 10.99 -1.86
C PRO A 106 9.35 10.70 -3.24
N ASP A 107 10.22 11.58 -3.74
CA ASP A 107 10.92 11.46 -5.02
C ASP A 107 12.04 10.39 -5.05
N GLN A 108 12.38 9.82 -3.90
CA GLN A 108 13.35 8.73 -3.76
C GLN A 108 12.72 7.34 -3.77
N LEU A 109 11.40 7.26 -3.85
CA LEU A 109 10.67 5.99 -3.91
C LEU A 109 10.50 5.54 -5.35
N ASP A 110 10.65 4.24 -5.58
CA ASP A 110 10.41 3.57 -6.86
C ASP A 110 9.02 2.90 -6.90
N LEU A 111 8.54 2.42 -5.75
CA LEU A 111 7.24 1.77 -5.62
C LEU A 111 6.55 2.19 -4.33
N VAL A 112 5.28 2.55 -4.44
CA VAL A 112 4.42 2.86 -3.29
C VAL A 112 3.23 1.90 -3.28
N LEU A 113 3.13 1.06 -2.24
CA LEU A 113 2.00 0.16 -2.04
C LEU A 113 0.95 0.86 -1.19
N VAL A 114 -0.24 1.03 -1.75
CA VAL A 114 -1.31 1.87 -1.19
C VAL A 114 -2.48 1.02 -0.73
N PRO A 115 -2.81 0.97 0.57
CA PRO A 115 -4.01 0.31 1.04
C PRO A 115 -5.26 1.14 0.73
N CYS A 116 -6.42 0.47 0.63
CA CYS A 116 -7.69 1.15 0.46
C CYS A 116 -8.85 0.40 1.12
N THR A 117 -10.00 1.08 1.22
CA THR A 117 -11.27 0.48 1.66
C THR A 117 -12.03 -0.12 0.48
N ALA A 118 -12.03 0.57 -0.66
CA ALA A 118 -12.65 0.14 -1.90
C ALA A 118 -11.88 0.71 -3.09
N PHE A 119 -12.01 0.06 -4.24
CA PHE A 119 -11.42 0.51 -5.51
C PHE A 119 -12.31 0.11 -6.68
N ASP A 120 -12.08 0.70 -7.86
CA ASP A 120 -12.73 0.31 -9.11
C ASP A 120 -11.73 -0.09 -10.19
N ALA A 121 -12.26 -0.53 -11.33
CA ALA A 121 -11.43 -1.00 -12.44
C ALA A 121 -10.67 0.14 -13.15
N ALA A 122 -11.02 1.40 -12.90
CA ALA A 122 -10.31 2.58 -13.39
C ALA A 122 -9.22 3.04 -12.41
N CYS A 123 -8.88 2.22 -11.42
CA CYS A 123 -7.86 2.46 -10.39
C CYS A 123 -8.10 3.71 -9.54
N ARG A 124 -9.39 4.11 -9.39
CA ARG A 124 -9.81 5.06 -8.37
C ARG A 124 -9.97 4.31 -7.05
N ARG A 125 -9.63 4.96 -5.94
CA ARG A 125 -9.71 4.36 -4.61
C ARG A 125 -10.49 5.21 -3.62
N VAL A 126 -11.06 4.53 -2.64
CA VAL A 126 -11.62 5.15 -1.44
C VAL A 126 -10.77 4.72 -0.25
N GLY A 127 -10.13 5.68 0.41
CA GLY A 127 -9.38 5.48 1.64
C GLY A 127 -10.25 5.54 2.90
N MET A 128 -9.63 5.77 4.05
CA MET A 128 -10.29 5.92 5.34
C MET A 128 -10.71 7.37 5.65
N GLY A 129 -10.66 8.28 4.67
CA GLY A 129 -11.13 9.67 4.77
C GLY A 129 -10.15 10.65 5.41
N LYS A 130 -8.91 10.28 5.67
CA LYS A 130 -7.88 11.17 6.22
C LYS A 130 -7.01 11.85 5.15
N GLY A 131 -7.00 11.33 3.91
CA GLY A 131 -6.28 11.88 2.76
C GLY A 131 -4.76 11.87 2.87
N TYR A 132 -4.17 10.98 3.68
CA TYR A 132 -2.70 10.86 3.81
C TYR A 132 -2.02 10.60 2.46
N TYR A 133 -2.49 9.60 1.73
CA TYR A 133 -1.89 9.23 0.44
C TYR A 133 -2.21 10.26 -0.65
N ASP A 134 -3.37 10.94 -0.61
CA ASP A 134 -3.74 11.95 -1.60
C ASP A 134 -2.80 13.16 -1.55
N ARG A 135 -2.32 13.50 -0.35
CA ARG A 135 -1.31 14.56 -0.14
C ARG A 135 0.11 14.08 -0.42
N TYR A 136 0.39 12.81 -0.19
CA TYR A 136 1.75 12.27 -0.29
C TYR A 136 2.15 11.90 -1.73
N LEU A 137 1.26 11.21 -2.45
CA LEU A 137 1.52 10.67 -3.78
C LEU A 137 1.92 11.71 -4.84
N PRO A 138 1.43 12.97 -4.83
CA PRO A 138 1.91 13.98 -5.77
C PRO A 138 3.42 14.25 -5.69
N GLY A 139 4.03 14.00 -4.54
CA GLY A 139 5.50 14.08 -4.35
C GLY A 139 6.27 12.86 -4.89
N CYS A 140 5.61 11.71 -5.07
CA CYS A 140 6.23 10.46 -5.53
C CYS A 140 6.31 10.42 -7.06
N ARG A 141 7.07 11.33 -7.66
CA ARG A 141 7.07 11.56 -9.13
C ARG A 141 7.72 10.43 -9.91
N ASN A 142 8.63 9.68 -9.28
CA ASN A 142 9.39 8.60 -9.89
C ASN A 142 8.83 7.22 -9.54
N ALA A 143 7.84 7.16 -8.65
CA ALA A 143 7.32 5.90 -8.13
C ALA A 143 6.08 5.43 -8.87
N VAL A 144 6.00 4.14 -9.14
CA VAL A 144 4.74 3.47 -9.42
C VAL A 144 3.89 3.43 -8.14
N ALA A 145 2.68 3.97 -8.19
CA ALA A 145 1.72 3.91 -7.08
C ALA A 145 0.73 2.75 -7.32
N LEU A 146 0.92 1.64 -6.60
CA LEU A 146 0.16 0.42 -6.80
C LEU A 146 -0.80 0.20 -5.62
N GLY A 147 -2.10 0.19 -5.90
CA GLY A 147 -3.12 -0.13 -4.93
C GLY A 147 -3.12 -1.62 -4.58
N VAL A 148 -3.31 -1.92 -3.31
CA VAL A 148 -3.34 -3.29 -2.79
C VAL A 148 -4.66 -3.53 -2.06
N ALA A 149 -5.44 -4.51 -2.54
CA ALA A 149 -6.75 -4.81 -1.98
C ALA A 149 -7.16 -6.25 -2.28
N PHE A 150 -8.11 -6.78 -1.53
CA PHE A 150 -8.79 -8.02 -1.92
C PHE A 150 -9.85 -7.73 -2.99
N GLU A 151 -10.11 -8.68 -3.88
CA GLU A 151 -11.13 -8.55 -4.93
C GLU A 151 -12.52 -8.22 -4.35
N ALA A 152 -12.80 -8.69 -3.14
CA ALA A 152 -14.03 -8.37 -2.40
C ALA A 152 -14.23 -6.86 -2.13
N GLN A 153 -13.16 -6.05 -2.21
CA GLN A 153 -13.20 -4.60 -2.03
C GLN A 153 -13.53 -3.85 -3.32
N ARG A 154 -13.56 -4.55 -4.47
CA ARG A 154 -13.88 -3.92 -5.75
C ARG A 154 -15.33 -3.45 -5.80
N VAL A 155 -15.54 -2.28 -6.39
CA VAL A 155 -16.85 -1.67 -6.66
C VAL A 155 -16.98 -1.37 -8.15
N PRO A 156 -18.20 -1.24 -8.69
CA PRO A 156 -18.40 -0.81 -10.08
C PRO A 156 -17.78 0.57 -10.33
N GLU A 157 -17.96 1.48 -9.38
CA GLU A 157 -17.42 2.83 -9.41
C GLU A 157 -17.04 3.28 -8.00
N ALA A 158 -15.81 3.70 -7.81
CA ALA A 158 -15.33 4.28 -6.55
C ALA A 158 -15.73 5.77 -6.50
N ALA A 159 -16.36 6.17 -5.40
CA ALA A 159 -16.64 7.56 -5.12
C ALA A 159 -15.30 8.23 -4.74
N ALA A 160 -14.58 8.71 -5.73
CA ALA A 160 -13.36 9.48 -5.62
C ALA A 160 -13.64 10.91 -6.06
N ASP A 161 -13.07 11.88 -5.35
CA ASP A 161 -13.14 13.28 -5.72
C ASP A 161 -12.21 13.56 -6.90
N GLU A 162 -12.43 14.64 -7.65
CA GLU A 162 -11.58 15.04 -8.78
C GLU A 162 -10.12 15.31 -8.37
N GLN A 163 -9.89 15.61 -7.08
CA GLN A 163 -8.57 15.85 -6.50
C GLN A 163 -7.87 14.57 -6.07
N ASP A 164 -8.57 13.43 -6.02
CA ASP A 164 -7.98 12.15 -5.64
C ASP A 164 -7.12 11.61 -6.78
N ARG A 165 -5.83 11.41 -6.50
CA ARG A 165 -4.92 10.82 -7.49
C ARG A 165 -5.33 9.39 -7.80
N ARG A 166 -5.60 9.09 -9.08
CA ARG A 166 -5.68 7.71 -9.55
C ARG A 166 -4.35 7.01 -9.34
N LEU A 167 -4.41 5.72 -9.04
CA LEU A 167 -3.21 4.90 -8.95
C LEU A 167 -2.85 4.34 -10.34
N ASP A 168 -1.58 4.02 -10.51
CA ASP A 168 -1.06 3.45 -11.76
C ASP A 168 -1.60 2.03 -11.99
N GLY A 169 -1.95 1.33 -10.91
CA GLY A 169 -2.62 0.04 -10.96
C GLY A 169 -3.16 -0.42 -9.61
N PHE A 170 -3.88 -1.55 -9.64
CA PHE A 170 -4.30 -2.29 -8.45
C PHE A 170 -3.93 -3.76 -8.58
N VAL A 171 -3.49 -4.36 -7.47
CA VAL A 171 -3.28 -5.80 -7.36
C VAL A 171 -4.26 -6.38 -6.35
N THR A 172 -4.92 -7.46 -6.76
CA THR A 172 -5.73 -8.30 -5.89
C THR A 172 -5.17 -9.73 -5.90
N GLU A 173 -5.71 -10.59 -5.05
CA GLU A 173 -5.40 -12.03 -5.09
C GLU A 173 -5.81 -12.69 -6.41
N ARG A 174 -6.67 -12.04 -7.21
CA ARG A 174 -7.19 -12.58 -8.46
C ARG A 174 -6.51 -12.06 -9.70
N LYS A 175 -6.25 -10.74 -9.78
CA LYS A 175 -5.68 -10.12 -10.99
C LYS A 175 -5.04 -8.75 -10.72
N VAL A 176 -4.42 -8.22 -11.76
CA VAL A 176 -3.88 -6.86 -11.82
C VAL A 176 -4.82 -5.99 -12.67
N TYR A 177 -5.13 -4.81 -12.18
CA TYR A 177 -5.82 -3.74 -12.90
C TYR A 177 -4.81 -2.68 -13.27
N ARG A 178 -4.86 -2.16 -14.48
CA ARG A 178 -3.98 -1.08 -14.95
C ARG A 178 -4.76 0.22 -14.98
N GLY A 179 -4.20 1.26 -14.40
CA GLY A 179 -4.81 2.59 -14.33
C GLY A 179 -4.36 3.51 -15.44
N THR A 180 -3.10 3.34 -15.87
CA THR A 180 -2.46 4.08 -16.97
C THR A 180 -1.57 3.13 -17.76
N ASP A 181 -1.20 3.54 -18.98
CA ASP A 181 -0.20 2.82 -19.81
C ASP A 181 1.22 3.43 -19.65
N GLU A 182 1.40 4.41 -18.76
CA GLU A 182 2.67 5.14 -18.58
C GLU A 182 3.73 4.32 -17.85
N PHE A 183 3.31 3.32 -17.03
CA PHE A 183 4.23 2.47 -16.27
C PHE A 183 4.00 0.99 -16.60
N GLU A 184 5.09 0.25 -16.77
CA GLU A 184 5.05 -1.21 -16.79
C GLU A 184 4.84 -1.74 -15.36
N LEU A 185 3.73 -2.46 -15.17
CA LEU A 185 3.39 -3.10 -13.90
C LEU A 185 3.97 -4.49 -13.78
#